data_17505986527acc7bb46b9863b45913d6
#
_entry.id   17505986527acc7bb46b9863b45913d6
#
_cell.length_a   1.000
_cell.length_b   1.000
_cell.length_c   1.000
_cell.angle_alpha   90.00
_cell.angle_beta   90.00
_cell.angle_gamma   90.00
#
_symmetry.space_group_name_H-M   'P 1'
#
loop_
_entity.id
_entity.type
_entity.pdbx_description
1 polymer ?
#
loop_
_entity_poly.entity_id
_entity_poly.type
_entity_poly.pdbx_seq_one_letter_code
_entity_poly.pdbx_strand_id
1 'polypeptide(L)'
;VIDLKIKEMFFDRKTVINAVDRATRSVLSRFGAFVRTAAQSSIRKRKRISQPGQPPSSHVGTLRRLILFGYEPARKSVVIGPTPFGDGKAPELLEQQHVAGTTMRTRVKVTRRGKVQTVSAAYKSRPFMGPALEQEKPKLPSMWANSVRP
;
A
#
# COMPACT_ATOMS: atom_id res chain seq x y z
N VAL A 1 36.03 0.80 49.78
CA VAL A 1 34.65 0.78 49.26
C VAL A 1 34.51 2.02 48.40
N ILE A 2 34.32 1.83 47.07
CA ILE A 2 34.10 2.94 46.14
C ILE A 2 32.60 3.20 46.09
N ASP A 3 32.18 4.34 46.62
CA ASP A 3 30.77 4.77 46.58
C ASP A 3 30.55 5.58 45.31
N LEU A 4 29.97 4.96 44.28
CA LEU A 4 29.64 5.58 43.01
C LEU A 4 28.27 6.24 43.09
N LYS A 5 28.25 7.56 43.34
CA LYS A 5 27.05 8.38 43.25
C LYS A 5 26.91 8.94 41.82
N ILE A 6 25.89 8.46 41.05
CA ILE A 6 25.49 9.09 39.82
C ILE A 6 24.83 10.43 40.15
N LYS A 7 25.55 11.54 39.98
CA LYS A 7 25.04 12.88 40.33
C LYS A 7 24.05 13.44 39.34
N GLU A 8 24.19 13.13 38.07
CA GLU A 8 23.25 13.60 37.01
C GLU A 8 23.22 12.59 35.87
N MET A 9 22.01 12.22 35.45
CA MET A 9 21.79 11.49 34.24
C MET A 9 21.27 12.47 33.16
N PHE A 10 22.16 12.94 32.28
CA PHE A 10 21.77 13.78 31.17
C PHE A 10 21.17 12.92 30.06
N PHE A 11 19.87 13.06 29.83
CA PHE A 11 19.17 12.41 28.72
C PHE A 11 18.63 13.47 27.75
N ASP A 12 19.28 13.64 26.63
CA ASP A 12 18.79 14.54 25.59
C ASP A 12 17.60 13.90 24.83
N ARG A 13 16.43 14.04 25.46
CA ARG A 13 15.15 13.53 24.93
C ARG A 13 14.88 14.03 23.51
N LYS A 14 15.22 15.28 23.19
CA LYS A 14 14.93 15.89 21.88
C LYS A 14 15.75 15.23 20.77
N THR A 15 17.03 15.03 21.00
CA THR A 15 17.92 14.35 20.04
C THR A 15 17.48 12.91 19.79
N VAL A 16 17.11 12.17 20.87
CA VAL A 16 16.64 10.80 20.73
C VAL A 16 15.31 10.72 19.95
N ILE A 17 14.34 11.58 20.27
CA ILE A 17 13.05 11.63 19.52
C ILE A 17 13.32 11.94 18.05
N ASN A 18 14.14 12.92 17.75
CA ASN A 18 14.47 13.29 16.37
C ASN A 18 15.16 12.14 15.61
N ALA A 19 16.04 11.40 16.27
CA ALA A 19 16.71 10.24 15.67
C ALA A 19 15.70 9.11 15.37
N VAL A 20 14.80 8.82 16.32
CA VAL A 20 13.73 7.83 16.14
C VAL A 20 12.76 8.24 15.03
N ASP A 21 12.37 9.51 14.96
CA ASP A 21 11.46 10.00 13.93
C ASP A 21 12.09 9.94 12.53
N ARG A 22 13.38 10.26 12.40
CA ARG A 22 14.13 10.09 11.14
C ARG A 22 14.21 8.62 10.73
N ALA A 23 14.52 7.73 11.67
CA ALA A 23 14.58 6.30 11.43
C ALA A 23 13.20 5.76 11.00
N THR A 24 12.14 6.14 11.70
CA THR A 24 10.76 5.77 11.39
C THR A 24 10.37 6.18 9.97
N ARG A 25 10.60 7.44 9.61
CA ARG A 25 10.33 7.94 8.27
C ARG A 25 11.12 7.17 7.20
N SER A 26 12.40 6.93 7.44
CA SER A 26 13.28 6.22 6.51
C SER A 26 12.82 4.77 6.28
N VAL A 27 12.60 4.03 7.37
CA VAL A 27 12.20 2.62 7.31
C VAL A 27 10.82 2.47 6.67
N LEU A 28 9.82 3.24 7.10
CA LEU A 28 8.47 3.14 6.56
C LEU A 28 8.40 3.58 5.09
N SER A 29 9.14 4.62 4.70
CA SER A 29 9.20 5.03 3.28
C SER A 29 9.84 3.94 2.41
N ARG A 30 10.91 3.32 2.88
CA ARG A 30 11.57 2.20 2.19
C ARG A 30 10.66 0.97 2.09
N PHE A 31 9.97 0.64 3.17
CA PHE A 31 8.98 -0.43 3.18
C PHE A 31 7.83 -0.15 2.21
N GLY A 32 7.29 1.09 2.21
CA GLY A 32 6.27 1.53 1.27
C GLY A 32 6.70 1.37 -0.20
N ALA A 33 7.96 1.69 -0.51
CA ALA A 33 8.52 1.49 -1.84
C ALA A 33 8.57 0.00 -2.24
N PHE A 34 8.92 -0.89 -1.32
CA PHE A 34 8.94 -2.34 -1.59
C PHE A 34 7.54 -2.90 -1.83
N VAL A 35 6.57 -2.58 -0.96
CA VAL A 35 5.17 -3.01 -1.14
C VAL A 35 4.59 -2.47 -2.45
N ARG A 36 4.85 -1.19 -2.78
CA ARG A 36 4.48 -0.63 -4.08
C ARG A 36 5.05 -1.42 -5.24
N THR A 37 6.34 -1.73 -5.19
CA THR A 37 7.03 -2.47 -6.26
C THR A 37 6.46 -3.89 -6.39
N ALA A 38 6.21 -4.58 -5.28
CA ALA A 38 5.59 -5.90 -5.26
C ALA A 38 4.18 -5.85 -5.88
N ALA A 39 3.34 -4.88 -5.47
CA ALA A 39 2.01 -4.69 -6.03
C ALA A 39 2.05 -4.37 -7.53
N GLN A 40 2.95 -3.49 -7.96
CA GLN A 40 3.13 -3.15 -9.37
C GLN A 40 3.60 -4.34 -10.22
N SER A 41 4.48 -5.18 -9.69
CA SER A 41 4.99 -6.36 -10.40
C SER A 41 3.96 -7.47 -10.53
N SER A 42 3.04 -7.60 -9.58
CA SER A 42 1.95 -8.57 -9.63
C SER A 42 0.95 -8.27 -10.76
N ILE A 43 0.78 -7.00 -11.11
CA ILE A 43 -0.12 -6.56 -12.19
C ILE A 43 0.56 -6.71 -13.54
N ARG A 44 0.18 -7.73 -14.29
CA ARG A 44 0.76 -8.02 -15.62
C ARG A 44 0.03 -7.31 -16.74
N LYS A 45 0.77 -6.81 -17.74
CA LYS A 45 0.18 -6.28 -18.97
C LYS A 45 -0.25 -7.44 -19.85
N ARG A 46 -1.57 -7.65 -20.02
CA ARG A 46 -2.15 -8.73 -20.81
C ARG A 46 -3.43 -8.27 -21.49
N LYS A 47 -3.72 -8.82 -22.68
CA LYS A 47 -5.01 -8.62 -23.37
C LYS A 47 -6.16 -9.40 -22.69
N ARG A 48 -5.86 -10.55 -22.07
CA ARG A 48 -6.87 -11.38 -21.38
C ARG A 48 -7.08 -10.91 -19.95
N ILE A 49 -8.33 -10.97 -19.51
CA ILE A 49 -8.72 -10.69 -18.14
C ILE A 49 -8.15 -11.80 -17.23
N SER A 50 -7.60 -11.42 -16.06
CA SER A 50 -7.13 -12.38 -15.05
C SER A 50 -8.30 -13.17 -14.45
N GLN A 51 -7.99 -14.35 -13.92
CA GLN A 51 -8.99 -15.13 -13.20
C GLN A 51 -9.31 -14.48 -11.83
N PRO A 52 -10.50 -14.72 -11.28
CA PRO A 52 -10.83 -14.31 -9.91
C PRO A 52 -9.81 -14.84 -8.90
N GLY A 53 -9.47 -14.04 -7.88
CA GLY A 53 -8.46 -14.39 -6.88
C GLY A 53 -7.00 -14.15 -7.32
N GLN A 54 -6.76 -13.88 -8.59
CA GLN A 54 -5.43 -13.49 -9.10
C GLN A 54 -5.33 -11.98 -9.28
N PRO A 55 -4.12 -11.39 -9.20
CA PRO A 55 -3.92 -9.98 -9.46
C PRO A 55 -4.51 -9.53 -10.81
N PRO A 56 -5.02 -8.30 -10.91
CA PRO A 56 -5.68 -7.83 -12.12
C PRO A 56 -4.73 -7.76 -13.31
N SER A 57 -5.27 -7.95 -14.50
CA SER A 57 -4.55 -7.66 -15.75
C SER A 57 -4.75 -6.20 -16.11
N SER A 58 -3.71 -5.53 -16.53
CA SER A 58 -3.76 -4.15 -16.99
C SER A 58 -3.52 -4.10 -18.50
N HIS A 59 -4.50 -3.59 -19.27
CA HIS A 59 -4.34 -3.44 -20.71
C HIS A 59 -3.45 -2.24 -21.07
N VAL A 60 -3.70 -1.09 -20.42
CA VAL A 60 -2.99 0.18 -20.69
C VAL A 60 -1.89 0.44 -19.67
N GLY A 61 -1.93 -0.21 -18.51
CA GLY A 61 -0.96 -0.03 -17.44
C GLY A 61 -1.29 1.10 -16.46
N THR A 62 -2.47 1.74 -16.59
CA THR A 62 -2.87 2.86 -15.74
C THR A 62 -2.90 2.47 -14.27
N LEU A 63 -3.58 1.38 -13.91
CA LEU A 63 -3.64 0.90 -12.51
C LEU A 63 -2.23 0.71 -11.93
N ARG A 64 -1.35 0.06 -12.66
CA ARG A 64 0.03 -0.18 -12.24
C ARG A 64 0.81 1.13 -11.98
N ARG A 65 0.66 2.12 -12.87
CA ARG A 65 1.36 3.41 -12.73
C ARG A 65 0.84 4.24 -11.58
N LEU A 66 -0.43 4.13 -11.26
CA LEU A 66 -1.10 4.92 -10.23
C LEU A 66 -0.99 4.33 -8.81
N ILE A 67 -0.31 3.20 -8.62
CA ILE A 67 0.04 2.73 -7.27
C ILE A 67 1.15 3.61 -6.74
N LEU A 68 0.83 4.41 -5.74
CA LEU A 68 1.74 5.34 -5.09
C LEU A 68 1.92 4.98 -3.62
N PHE A 69 2.90 5.59 -2.97
CA PHE A 69 3.03 5.55 -1.52
C PHE A 69 3.45 6.93 -1.02
N GLY A 70 3.09 7.22 0.22
CA GLY A 70 3.44 8.46 0.90
C GLY A 70 3.58 8.25 2.39
N TYR A 71 4.57 8.90 3.00
CA TYR A 71 4.72 8.94 4.44
C TYR A 71 3.84 10.04 5.03
N GLU A 72 3.04 9.72 6.05
CA GLU A 72 2.21 10.64 6.79
C GLU A 72 2.87 10.98 8.14
N PRO A 73 3.45 12.19 8.29
CA PRO A 73 4.18 12.55 9.51
C PRO A 73 3.30 12.59 10.75
N ALA A 74 2.06 13.05 10.62
CA ALA A 74 1.14 13.22 11.75
C ALA A 74 0.82 11.88 12.45
N ARG A 75 0.68 10.81 11.66
CA ARG A 75 0.37 9.46 12.18
C ARG A 75 1.60 8.55 12.25
N LYS A 76 2.77 9.04 11.84
CA LYS A 76 4.00 8.23 11.72
C LYS A 76 3.74 6.92 10.98
N SER A 77 3.01 6.99 9.86
CA SER A 77 2.56 5.86 9.06
C SER A 77 2.92 6.03 7.59
N VAL A 78 2.89 4.93 6.83
CA VAL A 78 2.99 4.96 5.38
C VAL A 78 1.67 4.52 4.77
N VAL A 79 1.14 5.33 3.85
CA VAL A 79 -0.05 5.01 3.06
C VAL A 79 0.40 4.53 1.69
N ILE A 80 -0.09 3.37 1.28
CA ILE A 80 0.29 2.75 0.01
C ILE A 80 -0.98 2.33 -0.70
N GLY A 81 -1.16 2.72 -1.94
CA GLY A 81 -2.33 2.31 -2.69
C GLY A 81 -2.45 2.96 -4.06
N PRO A 82 -3.43 2.50 -4.84
CA PRO A 82 -3.75 3.14 -6.11
C PRO A 82 -4.48 4.46 -5.88
N THR A 83 -4.08 5.48 -6.62
CA THR A 83 -4.87 6.72 -6.69
C THR A 83 -6.11 6.50 -7.54
N PRO A 84 -7.23 7.17 -7.23
CA PRO A 84 -8.44 7.12 -8.04
C PRO A 84 -8.17 7.55 -9.49
N PHE A 85 -8.79 6.88 -10.45
CA PHE A 85 -8.76 7.25 -11.86
C PHE A 85 -10.10 6.93 -12.54
N GLY A 86 -10.47 7.69 -13.54
CA GLY A 86 -11.79 7.61 -14.14
C GLY A 86 -12.88 7.92 -13.10
N ASP A 87 -13.88 7.06 -12.98
CA ASP A 87 -14.95 7.19 -11.99
C ASP A 87 -14.49 6.88 -10.53
N GLY A 88 -13.21 6.64 -10.33
CA GLY A 88 -12.57 6.49 -9.01
C GLY A 88 -12.76 5.15 -8.31
N LYS A 89 -13.71 4.34 -8.72
CA LYS A 89 -14.13 3.13 -7.99
C LYS A 89 -13.43 1.83 -8.40
N ALA A 90 -12.77 1.82 -9.55
CA ALA A 90 -12.19 0.57 -10.08
C ALA A 90 -11.10 -0.06 -9.18
N PRO A 91 -10.14 0.69 -8.61
CA PRO A 91 -9.15 0.11 -7.72
C PRO A 91 -9.76 -0.45 -6.45
N GLU A 92 -10.71 0.28 -5.86
CA GLU A 92 -11.41 -0.10 -4.63
C GLU A 92 -12.23 -1.39 -4.85
N LEU A 93 -12.99 -1.47 -5.94
CA LEU A 93 -13.79 -2.65 -6.28
C LEU A 93 -12.94 -3.92 -6.50
N LEU A 94 -11.69 -3.77 -6.93
CA LEU A 94 -10.79 -4.91 -7.11
C LEU A 94 -10.21 -5.40 -5.80
N GLU A 95 -9.96 -4.49 -4.83
CA GLU A 95 -9.29 -4.80 -3.58
C GLU A 95 -10.24 -5.15 -2.43
N GLN A 96 -11.40 -4.48 -2.33
CA GLN A 96 -12.35 -4.64 -1.21
C GLN A 96 -12.94 -6.04 -1.06
N GLN A 97 -12.74 -6.92 -2.01
CA GLN A 97 -13.30 -8.26 -1.98
C GLN A 97 -12.34 -9.30 -1.40
N HIS A 98 -11.70 -8.98 -0.26
CA HIS A 98 -10.93 -9.96 0.51
C HIS A 98 -11.77 -11.10 1.09
N VAL A 99 -13.09 -10.96 1.10
CA VAL A 99 -13.97 -12.05 1.53
C VAL A 99 -14.14 -13.00 0.36
N ALA A 100 -13.52 -14.16 0.45
CA ALA A 100 -13.51 -15.20 -0.55
C ALA A 100 -14.90 -15.40 -1.20
N GLY A 101 -14.94 -15.29 -2.52
CA GLY A 101 -16.11 -15.63 -3.32
C GLY A 101 -17.20 -14.56 -3.45
N THR A 102 -17.09 -13.42 -2.77
CA THR A 102 -18.11 -12.37 -2.87
C THR A 102 -18.02 -11.63 -4.20
N THR A 103 -19.10 -11.61 -4.95
CA THR A 103 -19.23 -10.83 -6.19
C THR A 103 -19.89 -9.50 -5.86
N MET A 104 -19.17 -8.41 -6.04
CA MET A 104 -19.74 -7.08 -5.84
C MET A 104 -20.49 -6.65 -7.10
N ARG A 105 -21.74 -6.23 -6.93
CA ARG A 105 -22.55 -5.67 -8.01
C ARG A 105 -22.59 -4.16 -7.87
N THR A 106 -22.20 -3.45 -8.89
CA THR A 106 -22.30 -1.99 -8.92
C THR A 106 -22.97 -1.54 -10.21
N ARG A 107 -23.55 -0.35 -10.17
CA ARG A 107 -24.13 0.29 -11.34
C ARG A 107 -23.03 1.04 -12.09
N VAL A 108 -22.80 0.69 -13.33
CA VAL A 108 -21.79 1.32 -14.19
C VAL A 108 -22.50 2.01 -15.34
N LYS A 109 -22.14 3.26 -15.60
CA LYS A 109 -22.58 3.95 -16.82
C LYS A 109 -21.74 3.47 -17.99
N VAL A 110 -22.42 2.89 -18.98
CA VAL A 110 -21.80 2.42 -20.21
C VAL A 110 -22.32 3.25 -21.37
N THR A 111 -21.42 3.85 -22.12
CA THR A 111 -21.80 4.59 -23.34
C THR A 111 -21.77 3.61 -24.52
N ARG A 112 -22.92 3.37 -25.10
CA ARG A 112 -23.06 2.55 -26.30
C ARG A 112 -23.80 3.34 -27.38
N ARG A 113 -23.19 3.51 -28.56
CA ARG A 113 -23.75 4.28 -29.69
C ARG A 113 -24.22 5.68 -29.28
N GLY A 114 -23.41 6.40 -28.48
CA GLY A 114 -23.75 7.77 -28.02
C GLY A 114 -24.82 7.86 -26.92
N LYS A 115 -25.42 6.74 -26.51
CA LYS A 115 -26.41 6.70 -25.41
C LYS A 115 -25.75 6.16 -24.14
N VAL A 116 -25.91 6.88 -23.02
CA VAL A 116 -25.45 6.44 -21.70
C VAL A 116 -26.50 5.54 -21.09
N GLN A 117 -26.13 4.30 -20.83
CA GLN A 117 -26.98 3.33 -20.13
C GLN A 117 -26.34 2.95 -18.81
N THR A 118 -27.15 2.81 -17.76
CA THR A 118 -26.71 2.30 -16.46
C THR A 118 -26.87 0.78 -16.43
N VAL A 119 -25.77 0.05 -16.39
CA VAL A 119 -25.76 -1.41 -16.37
C VAL A 119 -25.23 -1.89 -15.01
N SER A 120 -25.86 -2.94 -14.47
CA SER A 120 -25.33 -3.62 -13.29
C SER A 120 -24.15 -4.49 -13.73
N ALA A 121 -22.95 -4.17 -13.24
CA ALA A 121 -21.75 -4.95 -13.47
C ALA A 121 -21.36 -5.73 -12.22
N ALA A 122 -21.04 -7.01 -12.39
CA ALA A 122 -20.55 -7.88 -11.32
C ALA A 122 -19.02 -7.94 -11.40
N TYR A 123 -18.35 -7.53 -10.32
CA TYR A 123 -16.90 -7.58 -10.21
C TYR A 123 -16.50 -8.72 -9.28
N LYS A 124 -15.58 -9.55 -9.73
CA LYS A 124 -14.98 -10.61 -8.91
C LYS A 124 -13.66 -10.09 -8.33
N SER A 125 -13.36 -10.46 -7.10
CA SER A 125 -12.14 -10.06 -6.40
C SER A 125 -10.88 -10.40 -7.19
N ARG A 126 -9.95 -9.44 -7.23
CA ARG A 126 -8.61 -9.60 -7.82
C ARG A 126 -7.61 -8.84 -6.95
N PRO A 127 -7.32 -9.33 -5.73
CA PRO A 127 -6.48 -8.63 -4.78
C PRO A 127 -5.05 -8.51 -5.30
N PHE A 128 -4.42 -7.38 -5.05
CA PHE A 128 -3.03 -7.11 -5.42
C PHE A 128 -2.25 -6.36 -4.35
N MET A 129 -2.92 -5.51 -3.55
CA MET A 129 -2.26 -4.77 -2.46
C MET A 129 -2.05 -5.65 -1.22
N GLY A 130 -3.10 -6.38 -0.81
CA GLY A 130 -3.02 -7.28 0.34
C GLY A 130 -1.92 -8.33 0.20
N PRO A 131 -1.90 -9.13 -0.89
CA PRO A 131 -0.82 -10.08 -1.14
C PRO A 131 0.56 -9.45 -1.21
N ALA A 132 0.70 -8.24 -1.79
CA ALA A 132 1.97 -7.53 -1.83
C ALA A 132 2.45 -7.10 -0.44
N LEU A 133 1.54 -6.67 0.43
CA LEU A 133 1.84 -6.32 1.81
C LEU A 133 2.31 -7.55 2.58
N GLU A 134 1.57 -8.67 2.52
CA GLU A 134 1.92 -9.91 3.20
C GLU A 134 3.27 -10.48 2.74
N GLN A 135 3.60 -10.35 1.46
CA GLN A 135 4.90 -10.73 0.91
C GLN A 135 6.07 -9.91 1.50
N GLU A 136 5.89 -8.61 1.70
CA GLU A 136 6.95 -7.72 2.14
C GLU A 136 7.03 -7.58 3.68
N LYS A 137 5.94 -7.83 4.39
CA LYS A 137 5.82 -7.69 5.86
C LYS A 137 6.92 -8.42 6.65
N PRO A 138 7.36 -9.65 6.29
CA PRO A 138 8.43 -10.34 7.00
C PRO A 138 9.79 -9.62 6.97
N LYS A 139 10.01 -8.72 6.00
CA LYS A 139 11.25 -7.95 5.88
C LYS A 139 11.30 -6.74 6.82
N LEU A 140 10.15 -6.30 7.34
CA LEU A 140 10.05 -5.09 8.15
C LEU A 140 10.91 -5.12 9.43
N PRO A 141 10.96 -6.21 10.23
CA PRO A 141 11.82 -6.26 11.41
C PRO A 141 13.31 -6.05 11.10
N SER A 142 13.82 -6.66 10.03
CA SER A 142 15.22 -6.50 9.61
C SER A 142 15.54 -5.08 9.14
N MET A 143 14.55 -4.36 8.59
CA MET A 143 14.71 -2.96 8.19
C MET A 143 14.78 -2.01 9.38
N TRP A 144 14.19 -2.39 10.53
CA TRP A 144 14.28 -1.65 11.79
C TRP A 144 15.60 -1.91 12.52
N ALA A 145 16.20 -3.08 12.34
CA ALA A 145 17.47 -3.39 12.96
C ALA A 145 18.53 -2.34 12.58
N ASN A 146 19.16 -1.73 13.58
CA ASN A 146 20.19 -0.69 13.42
C ASN A 146 19.75 0.57 12.64
N SER A 147 18.44 0.86 12.59
CA SER A 147 17.91 2.03 11.88
C SER A 147 18.08 3.33 12.65
N VAL A 148 18.06 3.28 13.98
CA VAL A 148 18.29 4.43 14.86
C VAL A 148 19.81 4.64 14.99
N ARG A 149 20.29 5.74 14.43
CA ARG A 149 21.68 6.17 14.54
C ARG A 149 21.70 7.51 15.27
N PRO A 150 22.66 7.70 16.18
CA PRO A 150 22.82 8.97 16.89
C PRO A 150 23.12 10.13 15.95
#